data_4f71a2e299f82a40942416db76412e4d
#
_entry.id   4f71a2e299f82a40942416db76412e4d
#
_cell.length_a   1.000
_cell.length_b   1.000
_cell.length_c   1.000
_cell.angle_alpha   90.00
_cell.angle_beta   90.00
_cell.angle_gamma   90.00
#
_symmetry.space_group_name_H-M   'P 1'
#
loop_
_entity.id
_entity.type
_entity.pdbx_description
1 polymer ?
#
loop_
_entity_poly.entity_id
_entity_poly.type
_entity_poly.pdbx_seq_one_letter_code
_entity_poly.pdbx_strand_id
1 'polypeptide(L)'
;MSKVKIIDRKSEKSIKSEREFLSYLHHPFIVNMKYSFQDYDNLYLIMDYLSGGDLRYHLSHRKSSLFTETQTKFFLSNIIIALEYIHSKKIIHRDIKPENLLLDEKGYLRLTDFGIAVYINKEYTKESNGTEGYVAPEVLLQQGYNYSSDYYGLGVIGYELMQGNRPYYSGNKNKYKDLILIAKKIFYRK
;
A
#
# COMPACT_ATOMS: atom_id res chain seq x y z
N MET A 1 18.11 10.59 0.56
CA MET A 1 18.16 9.72 -0.65
C MET A 1 19.21 10.27 -1.59
N SER A 2 20.19 9.43 -2.03
CA SER A 2 21.29 9.88 -2.93
C SER A 2 20.75 10.13 -4.34
N LYS A 3 21.07 11.30 -4.93
CA LYS A 3 20.68 11.69 -6.28
C LYS A 3 21.26 10.74 -7.33
N VAL A 4 22.49 10.28 -7.16
CA VAL A 4 23.13 9.29 -8.06
C VAL A 4 22.30 8.01 -8.09
N LYS A 5 21.94 7.44 -6.93
CA LYS A 5 21.11 6.22 -6.86
C LYS A 5 19.72 6.41 -7.46
N ILE A 6 19.16 7.61 -7.38
CA ILE A 6 17.86 7.94 -7.97
C ILE A 6 17.95 7.88 -9.49
N ILE A 7 18.99 8.48 -10.07
CA ILE A 7 19.25 8.50 -11.51
C ILE A 7 19.52 7.08 -12.02
N ASP A 8 20.42 6.34 -11.38
CA ASP A 8 20.77 4.96 -11.76
C ASP A 8 19.56 4.02 -11.78
N ARG A 9 18.62 4.21 -10.82
CA ARG A 9 17.38 3.42 -10.73
C ARG A 9 16.23 3.98 -11.56
N LYS A 10 16.41 5.09 -12.25
CA LYS A 10 15.37 5.80 -13.03
C LYS A 10 14.11 6.07 -12.20
N SER A 11 14.30 6.43 -10.92
CA SER A 11 13.20 6.61 -9.96
C SER A 11 12.82 8.09 -9.71
N GLU A 12 13.31 9.02 -10.51
CA GLU A 12 13.08 10.46 -10.34
C GLU A 12 11.59 10.81 -10.36
N LYS A 13 10.82 10.17 -11.26
CA LYS A 13 9.38 10.40 -11.39
C LYS A 13 8.65 9.95 -10.13
N SER A 14 8.99 8.77 -9.61
CA SER A 14 8.41 8.21 -8.39
C SER A 14 8.64 9.12 -7.18
N ILE A 15 9.89 9.56 -6.98
CA ILE A 15 10.26 10.42 -5.85
C ILE A 15 9.62 11.81 -5.93
N LYS A 16 9.53 12.37 -7.15
CA LYS A 16 8.83 13.65 -7.37
C LYS A 16 7.34 13.52 -7.03
N SER A 17 6.69 12.44 -7.48
CA SER A 17 5.28 12.16 -7.18
C SER A 17 5.06 11.97 -5.69
N GLU A 18 5.90 11.17 -5.02
CA GLU A 18 5.84 10.96 -3.57
C GLU A 18 5.94 12.28 -2.81
N ARG A 19 6.95 13.11 -3.11
CA ARG A 19 7.09 14.43 -2.51
C ARG A 19 5.86 15.30 -2.77
N GLU A 20 5.33 15.30 -3.99
CA GLU A 20 4.14 16.09 -4.36
C GLU A 20 2.95 15.68 -3.51
N PHE A 21 2.60 14.38 -3.45
CA PHE A 21 1.48 13.90 -2.64
C PHE A 21 1.68 14.22 -1.16
N LEU A 22 2.86 13.95 -0.60
CA LEU A 22 3.16 14.21 0.81
C LEU A 22 3.16 15.70 1.17
N SER A 23 3.33 16.59 0.20
CA SER A 23 3.35 18.04 0.46
C SER A 23 1.97 18.60 0.83
N TYR A 24 0.88 17.98 0.41
CA TYR A 24 -0.47 18.47 0.67
C TYR A 24 -1.40 17.45 1.36
N LEU A 25 -1.00 16.18 1.46
CA LEU A 25 -1.75 15.19 2.23
C LEU A 25 -1.47 15.36 3.71
N HIS A 26 -2.48 15.74 4.49
CA HIS A 26 -2.40 15.85 5.94
C HIS A 26 -3.56 15.11 6.58
N HIS A 27 -3.27 13.98 7.26
CA HIS A 27 -4.29 13.19 7.90
C HIS A 27 -3.72 12.37 9.07
N PRO A 28 -4.48 12.13 10.16
CA PRO A 28 -4.00 11.35 11.31
C PRO A 28 -3.56 9.93 10.98
N PHE A 29 -4.16 9.29 9.97
CA PHE A 29 -3.85 7.92 9.53
C PHE A 29 -2.94 7.88 8.29
N ILE A 30 -2.23 8.97 8.00
CA ILE A 30 -1.18 9.05 6.97
C ILE A 30 0.10 9.54 7.64
N VAL A 31 1.25 9.04 7.18
CA VAL A 31 2.56 9.55 7.60
C VAL A 31 2.77 10.91 6.95
N ASN A 32 2.78 11.99 7.76
CA ASN A 32 2.85 13.34 7.24
C ASN A 32 4.29 13.78 7.05
N MET A 33 4.57 14.47 5.95
CA MET A 33 5.84 15.13 5.70
C MET A 33 5.88 16.48 6.43
N LYS A 34 6.98 16.75 7.15
CA LYS A 34 7.22 18.03 7.83
C LYS A 34 8.00 19.00 6.95
N TYR A 35 9.08 18.48 6.33
CA TYR A 35 9.95 19.29 5.48
C TYR A 35 10.47 18.46 4.30
N SER A 36 10.78 19.13 3.20
CA SER A 36 11.56 18.58 2.11
C SER A 36 12.61 19.58 1.67
N PHE A 37 13.85 19.12 1.53
CA PHE A 37 14.96 19.96 1.08
C PHE A 37 16.00 19.08 0.37
N GLN A 38 17.01 19.71 -0.21
CA GLN A 38 18.10 19.02 -0.90
C GLN A 38 19.43 19.73 -0.70
N ASP A 39 20.50 18.98 -0.77
CA ASP A 39 21.85 19.47 -0.95
C ASP A 39 22.40 19.07 -2.32
N TYR A 40 23.72 19.16 -2.52
CA TYR A 40 24.37 18.78 -3.76
C TYR A 40 24.17 17.30 -4.12
N ASP A 41 24.26 16.39 -3.13
CA ASP A 41 24.28 14.95 -3.35
C ASP A 41 22.95 14.26 -3.03
N ASN A 42 22.09 14.84 -2.19
CA ASN A 42 20.95 14.16 -1.61
C ASN A 42 19.65 14.96 -1.68
N LEU A 43 18.54 14.21 -1.68
CA LEU A 43 17.18 14.67 -1.38
C LEU A 43 16.77 14.20 0.02
N TYR A 44 16.10 15.07 0.77
CA TYR A 44 15.63 14.81 2.13
C TYR A 44 14.11 15.01 2.22
N LEU A 45 13.42 13.99 2.73
CA LEU A 45 12.02 14.07 3.14
C LEU A 45 11.99 13.82 4.65
N ILE A 46 11.62 14.81 5.43
CA ILE A 46 11.49 14.71 6.89
C ILE A 46 10.02 14.45 7.20
N MET A 47 9.75 13.29 7.80
CA MET A 47 8.40 12.79 8.03
C MET A 47 8.16 12.53 9.53
N ASP A 48 6.89 12.30 9.91
CA ASP A 48 6.56 11.82 11.25
C ASP A 48 7.41 10.61 11.58
N TYR A 49 7.97 10.57 12.80
CA TYR A 49 8.65 9.39 13.31
C TYR A 49 7.63 8.46 13.97
N LEU A 50 7.58 7.22 13.51
CA LEU A 50 6.68 6.18 14.02
C LEU A 50 7.49 5.05 14.62
N SER A 51 7.46 4.94 15.94
CA SER A 51 8.32 4.03 16.69
C SER A 51 7.85 2.57 16.71
N GLY A 52 6.61 2.31 16.31
CA GLY A 52 5.99 0.98 16.39
C GLY A 52 6.41 0.01 15.27
N GLY A 53 7.20 0.47 14.27
CA GLY A 53 7.57 -0.34 13.12
C GLY A 53 6.42 -0.58 12.14
N ASP A 54 6.63 -1.44 11.16
CA ASP A 54 5.61 -1.77 10.16
C ASP A 54 4.78 -3.02 10.52
N LEU A 55 3.61 -3.14 9.93
CA LEU A 55 2.69 -4.24 10.20
C LEU A 55 3.25 -5.60 9.72
N ARG A 56 4.14 -5.62 8.70
CA ARG A 56 4.83 -6.82 8.24
C ARG A 56 5.72 -7.39 9.34
N TYR A 57 6.49 -6.53 10.02
CA TYR A 57 7.30 -6.93 11.15
C TYR A 57 6.45 -7.62 12.22
N HIS A 58 5.31 -7.04 12.59
CA HIS A 58 4.41 -7.61 13.58
C HIS A 58 3.78 -8.93 13.13
N LEU A 59 3.41 -9.09 11.86
CA LEU A 59 2.93 -10.35 11.30
C LEU A 59 4.00 -11.45 11.35
N SER A 60 5.27 -11.11 11.07
CA SER A 60 6.36 -12.08 10.96
C SER A 60 6.90 -12.54 12.32
N HIS A 61 6.80 -11.72 13.37
CA HIS A 61 7.40 -11.98 14.67
C HIS A 61 6.42 -12.47 15.75
N ARG A 62 5.14 -12.63 15.42
CA ARG A 62 4.17 -13.26 16.33
C ARG A 62 4.39 -14.76 16.40
N LYS A 63 4.96 -15.24 17.49
CA LYS A 63 5.36 -16.66 17.66
C LYS A 63 4.22 -17.69 17.69
N SER A 64 2.95 -17.32 17.88
CA SER A 64 1.88 -18.31 18.02
C SER A 64 0.44 -17.80 17.88
N SER A 65 0.16 -16.53 17.75
CA SER A 65 -1.22 -16.04 17.71
C SER A 65 -1.48 -15.11 16.53
N LEU A 66 -2.46 -15.47 15.75
CA LEU A 66 -3.10 -14.60 14.77
C LEU A 66 -3.66 -13.36 15.46
N PHE A 67 -3.90 -12.31 14.72
CA PHE A 67 -4.64 -11.18 15.25
C PHE A 67 -6.09 -11.59 15.49
N THR A 68 -6.66 -11.17 16.63
CA THR A 68 -8.07 -11.38 16.91
C THR A 68 -8.93 -10.60 15.92
N GLU A 69 -10.20 -11.00 15.79
CA GLU A 69 -11.17 -10.26 14.96
C GLU A 69 -11.26 -8.78 15.38
N THR A 70 -11.28 -8.50 16.69
CA THR A 70 -11.31 -7.13 17.22
C THR A 70 -10.08 -6.32 16.81
N GLN A 71 -8.87 -6.90 16.93
CA GLN A 71 -7.63 -6.25 16.51
C GLN A 71 -7.61 -6.03 14.99
N THR A 72 -8.06 -7.03 14.22
CA THR A 72 -8.14 -6.93 12.76
C THR A 72 -9.11 -5.82 12.35
N LYS A 73 -10.30 -5.75 12.92
CA LYS A 73 -11.27 -4.68 12.68
C LYS A 73 -10.68 -3.30 13.00
N PHE A 74 -9.96 -3.19 14.12
CA PHE A 74 -9.30 -1.94 14.51
C PHE A 74 -8.28 -1.50 13.46
N PHE A 75 -7.39 -2.39 13.00
CA PHE A 75 -6.40 -2.05 11.98
C PHE A 75 -7.05 -1.73 10.63
N LEU A 76 -8.02 -2.53 10.20
CA LEU A 76 -8.73 -2.28 8.94
C LEU A 76 -9.45 -0.93 8.96
N SER A 77 -10.05 -0.53 10.09
CA SER A 77 -10.71 0.77 10.21
C SER A 77 -9.75 1.94 10.03
N ASN A 78 -8.52 1.85 10.56
CA ASN A 78 -7.50 2.89 10.36
C ASN A 78 -7.15 3.04 8.88
N ILE A 79 -6.99 1.90 8.17
CA ILE A 79 -6.65 1.90 6.74
C ILE A 79 -7.82 2.44 5.91
N ILE A 80 -9.07 2.04 6.23
CA ILE A 80 -10.28 2.53 5.54
C ILE A 80 -10.37 4.05 5.60
N ILE A 81 -10.17 4.63 6.79
CA ILE A 81 -10.22 6.08 6.98
C ILE A 81 -9.12 6.79 6.18
N ALA A 82 -7.90 6.20 6.13
CA ALA A 82 -6.82 6.73 5.31
C ALA A 82 -7.16 6.67 3.81
N LEU A 83 -7.72 5.54 3.34
CA LEU A 83 -8.14 5.36 1.94
C LEU A 83 -9.28 6.31 1.58
N GLU A 84 -10.29 6.47 2.43
CA GLU A 84 -11.38 7.43 2.22
C GLU A 84 -10.83 8.83 1.97
N TYR A 85 -9.86 9.26 2.80
CA TYR A 85 -9.24 10.57 2.65
C TYR A 85 -8.50 10.71 1.31
N ILE A 86 -7.61 9.79 0.92
CA ILE A 86 -6.86 9.91 -0.34
C ILE A 86 -7.76 9.76 -1.56
N HIS A 87 -8.78 8.88 -1.50
CA HIS A 87 -9.76 8.71 -2.58
C HIS A 87 -10.63 9.96 -2.76
N SER A 88 -10.97 10.69 -1.67
CA SER A 88 -11.64 11.99 -1.76
C SER A 88 -10.81 13.05 -2.51
N LYS A 89 -9.48 12.91 -2.49
CA LYS A 89 -8.52 13.72 -3.26
C LYS A 89 -8.25 13.17 -4.67
N LYS A 90 -9.00 12.15 -5.10
CA LYS A 90 -8.85 11.46 -6.39
C LYS A 90 -7.49 10.77 -6.56
N ILE A 91 -6.90 10.29 -5.47
CA ILE A 91 -5.63 9.56 -5.47
C ILE A 91 -5.91 8.08 -5.23
N ILE A 92 -5.24 7.20 -5.99
CA ILE A 92 -5.16 5.77 -5.77
C ILE A 92 -3.75 5.46 -5.30
N HIS A 93 -3.62 4.70 -4.20
CA HIS A 93 -2.31 4.36 -3.60
C HIS A 93 -1.55 3.32 -4.42
N ARG A 94 -2.23 2.27 -4.89
CA ARG A 94 -1.73 1.15 -5.72
C ARG A 94 -0.81 0.14 -5.01
N ASP A 95 -0.38 0.38 -3.78
CA ASP A 95 0.52 -0.54 -3.06
C ASP A 95 0.10 -0.71 -1.58
N ILE A 96 -1.16 -1.06 -1.36
CA ILE A 96 -1.69 -1.34 -0.02
C ILE A 96 -1.18 -2.70 0.44
N LYS A 97 -0.25 -2.70 1.40
CA LYS A 97 0.41 -3.88 1.97
C LYS A 97 0.91 -3.60 3.40
N PRO A 98 1.19 -4.64 4.20
CA PRO A 98 1.63 -4.47 5.59
C PRO A 98 2.93 -3.67 5.75
N GLU A 99 3.85 -3.74 4.78
CA GLU A 99 5.12 -2.99 4.80
C GLU A 99 4.91 -1.47 4.72
N ASN A 100 3.78 -1.03 4.13
CA ASN A 100 3.41 0.38 3.97
C ASN A 100 2.44 0.88 5.06
N LEU A 101 2.31 0.14 6.15
CA LEU A 101 1.44 0.44 7.29
C LEU A 101 2.28 0.48 8.56
N LEU A 102 2.58 1.69 9.04
CA LEU A 102 3.42 1.91 10.19
C LEU A 102 2.58 2.15 11.45
N LEU A 103 2.99 1.59 12.58
CA LEU A 103 2.35 1.82 13.86
C LEU A 103 2.95 3.05 14.56
N ASP A 104 2.09 3.91 15.05
CA ASP A 104 2.49 4.99 15.95
C ASP A 104 2.65 4.47 17.40
N GLU A 105 3.10 5.34 18.30
CA GLU A 105 3.33 5.04 19.73
C GLU A 105 2.05 4.57 20.46
N LYS A 106 0.86 4.91 19.93
CA LYS A 106 -0.45 4.54 20.49
C LYS A 106 -1.03 3.27 19.86
N GLY A 107 -0.33 2.69 18.87
CA GLY A 107 -0.74 1.49 18.16
C GLY A 107 -1.72 1.73 17.01
N TYR A 108 -1.90 2.97 16.55
CA TYR A 108 -2.67 3.25 15.33
C TYR A 108 -1.81 3.07 14.10
N LEU A 109 -2.41 2.48 13.05
CA LEU A 109 -1.76 2.36 11.75
C LEU A 109 -1.82 3.67 10.97
N ARG A 110 -0.70 4.01 10.33
CA ARG A 110 -0.59 5.13 9.39
C ARG A 110 -0.04 4.64 8.06
N LEU A 111 -0.71 5.04 6.98
CA LEU A 111 -0.33 4.72 5.60
C LEU A 111 0.86 5.56 5.16
N THR A 112 1.84 4.92 4.51
CA THR A 112 3.05 5.56 3.97
C THR A 112 3.35 5.07 2.56
N ASP A 113 4.39 5.61 1.93
CA ASP A 113 4.91 5.23 0.60
C ASP A 113 3.96 5.54 -0.56
N PHE A 114 3.93 6.79 -0.97
CA PHE A 114 3.16 7.28 -2.13
C PHE A 114 3.98 7.24 -3.44
N GLY A 115 5.11 6.50 -3.48
CA GLY A 115 6.04 6.47 -4.61
C GLY A 115 5.43 5.96 -5.92
N ILE A 116 4.37 5.15 -5.86
CA ILE A 116 3.63 4.68 -7.04
C ILE A 116 2.16 5.13 -7.05
N ALA A 117 1.75 6.00 -6.14
CA ALA A 117 0.42 6.59 -6.14
C ALA A 117 0.15 7.44 -7.39
N VAL A 118 -1.11 7.56 -7.78
CA VAL A 118 -1.52 8.35 -8.95
C VAL A 118 -2.85 9.04 -8.73
N TYR A 119 -3.05 10.18 -9.42
CA TYR A 119 -4.38 10.71 -9.60
C TYR A 119 -5.21 9.81 -10.50
N ILE A 120 -6.48 9.57 -10.12
CA ILE A 120 -7.43 8.90 -10.98
C ILE A 120 -7.81 9.85 -12.12
N ASN A 121 -7.24 9.60 -13.30
CA ASN A 121 -7.58 10.29 -14.54
C ASN A 121 -8.41 9.33 -15.39
N LYS A 122 -9.13 9.86 -16.40
CA LYS A 122 -9.90 9.05 -17.37
C LYS A 122 -9.03 8.07 -18.18
N GLU A 123 -7.75 8.33 -18.28
CA GLU A 123 -6.76 7.40 -18.84
C GLU A 123 -6.31 6.45 -17.73
N TYR A 124 -6.93 5.28 -17.68
CA TYR A 124 -6.49 4.18 -16.82
C TYR A 124 -5.06 3.81 -17.18
N THR A 125 -4.14 3.98 -16.26
CA THR A 125 -2.77 3.51 -16.46
C THR A 125 -2.79 1.98 -16.56
N LYS A 126 -2.46 1.45 -17.74
CA LYS A 126 -2.34 0.00 -17.98
C LYS A 126 -1.09 -0.61 -17.34
N GLU A 127 -0.39 0.16 -16.54
CA GLU A 127 0.80 -0.28 -15.83
C GLU A 127 0.43 -1.30 -14.75
N SER A 128 1.05 -2.46 -14.77
CA SER A 128 0.90 -3.47 -13.72
C SER A 128 1.92 -3.17 -12.62
N ASN A 129 1.61 -2.24 -11.73
CA ASN A 129 2.40 -1.90 -10.56
C ASN A 129 1.79 -2.55 -9.30
N GLY A 130 2.55 -2.58 -8.20
CA GLY A 130 2.12 -3.10 -6.91
C GLY A 130 2.86 -4.39 -6.50
N THR A 131 2.67 -4.78 -5.25
CA THR A 131 3.36 -5.90 -4.64
C THR A 131 2.59 -7.21 -4.85
N GLU A 132 3.26 -8.24 -5.37
CA GLU A 132 2.68 -9.57 -5.57
C GLU A 132 2.01 -10.09 -4.29
N GLY A 133 0.80 -10.65 -4.45
CA GLY A 133 -0.02 -11.11 -3.34
C GLY A 133 -1.05 -10.09 -2.85
N TYR A 134 -0.90 -8.79 -3.19
CA TYR A 134 -1.85 -7.71 -2.85
C TYR A 134 -2.47 -7.06 -4.07
N VAL A 135 -1.98 -7.38 -5.27
CA VAL A 135 -2.45 -6.79 -6.53
C VAL A 135 -3.82 -7.33 -6.90
N ALA A 136 -4.75 -6.44 -7.19
CA ALA A 136 -6.12 -6.78 -7.57
C ALA A 136 -6.19 -7.52 -8.93
N PRO A 137 -7.20 -8.38 -9.15
CA PRO A 137 -7.36 -9.16 -10.39
C PRO A 137 -7.41 -8.30 -11.65
N GLU A 138 -8.12 -7.17 -11.62
CA GLU A 138 -8.23 -6.23 -12.75
C GLU A 138 -6.88 -5.64 -13.14
N VAL A 139 -6.00 -5.40 -12.15
CA VAL A 139 -4.65 -4.90 -12.37
C VAL A 139 -3.77 -5.97 -13.02
N LEU A 140 -3.83 -7.21 -12.53
CA LEU A 140 -3.14 -8.35 -13.12
C LEU A 140 -3.54 -8.61 -14.57
N LEU A 141 -4.82 -8.30 -14.91
CA LEU A 141 -5.37 -8.40 -16.26
C LEU A 141 -5.12 -7.15 -17.11
N GLN A 142 -4.38 -6.17 -16.61
CA GLN A 142 -4.12 -4.90 -17.28
C GLN A 142 -5.40 -4.14 -17.69
N GLN A 143 -6.46 -4.29 -16.89
CA GLN A 143 -7.74 -3.60 -17.08
C GLN A 143 -7.76 -2.20 -16.44
N GLY A 144 -6.64 -1.81 -15.82
CA GLY A 144 -6.44 -0.52 -15.16
C GLY A 144 -6.75 -0.55 -13.67
N TYR A 145 -6.35 0.53 -13.00
CA TYR A 145 -6.60 0.75 -11.58
C TYR A 145 -7.86 1.59 -11.37
N ASN A 146 -8.56 1.30 -10.29
CA ASN A 146 -9.56 2.18 -9.72
C ASN A 146 -9.49 2.12 -8.18
N TYR A 147 -10.37 2.81 -7.48
CA TYR A 147 -10.41 2.78 -6.01
C TYR A 147 -10.58 1.38 -5.44
N SER A 148 -11.27 0.46 -6.14
CA SER A 148 -11.47 -0.92 -5.67
C SER A 148 -10.17 -1.70 -5.58
N SER A 149 -9.15 -1.33 -6.34
CA SER A 149 -7.85 -1.99 -6.28
C SER A 149 -7.16 -1.81 -4.93
N ASP A 150 -7.28 -0.63 -4.29
CA ASP A 150 -6.78 -0.41 -2.93
C ASP A 150 -7.59 -1.22 -1.90
N TYR A 151 -8.91 -1.30 -2.06
CA TYR A 151 -9.76 -2.10 -1.18
C TYR A 151 -9.53 -3.61 -1.33
N TYR A 152 -9.11 -4.08 -2.51
CA TYR A 152 -8.68 -5.46 -2.67
C TYR A 152 -7.45 -5.76 -1.80
N GLY A 153 -6.42 -4.90 -1.84
CA GLY A 153 -5.24 -4.99 -0.96
C GLY A 153 -5.61 -5.00 0.52
N LEU A 154 -6.56 -4.12 0.93
CA LEU A 154 -7.11 -4.10 2.28
C LEU A 154 -7.73 -5.45 2.67
N GLY A 155 -8.52 -6.07 1.77
CA GLY A 155 -9.13 -7.40 2.00
C GLY A 155 -8.08 -8.48 2.19
N VAL A 156 -6.99 -8.45 1.39
CA VAL A 156 -5.86 -9.37 1.54
C VAL A 156 -5.19 -9.20 2.90
N ILE A 157 -4.97 -7.96 3.36
CA ILE A 157 -4.41 -7.68 4.70
C ILE A 157 -5.32 -8.27 5.79
N GLY A 158 -6.62 -8.03 5.71
CA GLY A 158 -7.57 -8.58 6.68
C GLY A 158 -7.51 -10.11 6.77
N TYR A 159 -7.45 -10.78 5.61
CA TYR A 159 -7.27 -12.22 5.56
C TYR A 159 -5.94 -12.66 6.19
N GLU A 160 -4.83 -11.99 5.84
CA GLU A 160 -3.50 -12.32 6.34
C GLU A 160 -3.38 -12.12 7.86
N LEU A 161 -3.99 -11.06 8.42
CA LEU A 161 -4.05 -10.84 9.87
C LEU A 161 -4.75 -11.97 10.62
N MET A 162 -5.83 -12.53 10.04
CA MET A 162 -6.64 -13.57 10.68
C MET A 162 -6.16 -14.99 10.39
N GLN A 163 -5.47 -15.22 9.28
CA GLN A 163 -5.06 -16.56 8.82
C GLN A 163 -3.54 -16.77 8.86
N GLY A 164 -2.74 -15.72 9.02
CA GLY A 164 -1.27 -15.77 9.05
C GLY A 164 -0.61 -15.94 7.69
N ASN A 165 -1.39 -16.07 6.62
CA ASN A 165 -0.89 -16.19 5.25
C ASN A 165 -1.79 -15.43 4.27
N ARG A 166 -1.25 -15.09 3.11
CA ARG A 166 -2.00 -14.39 2.06
C ARG A 166 -2.91 -15.36 1.30
N PRO A 167 -4.14 -14.93 0.92
CA PRO A 167 -5.00 -15.73 0.07
C PRO A 167 -4.32 -15.92 -1.31
N TYR A 168 -4.50 -17.12 -1.90
CA TYR A 168 -4.02 -17.47 -3.24
C TYR A 168 -2.48 -17.42 -3.45
N TYR A 169 -1.70 -16.99 -2.46
CA TYR A 169 -0.25 -16.89 -2.59
C TYR A 169 0.42 -18.26 -2.46
N SER A 170 1.21 -18.66 -3.47
CA SER A 170 1.88 -19.95 -3.52
C SER A 170 3.39 -19.84 -3.73
N GLY A 171 3.98 -18.63 -3.63
CA GLY A 171 5.39 -18.39 -3.92
C GLY A 171 5.76 -18.46 -5.42
N ASN A 172 4.79 -18.72 -6.30
CA ASN A 172 4.98 -18.76 -7.75
C ASN A 172 4.01 -17.77 -8.42
N LYS A 173 4.56 -16.76 -9.11
CA LYS A 173 3.82 -15.67 -9.73
C LYS A 173 2.76 -16.14 -10.75
N ASN A 174 3.08 -17.12 -11.57
CA ASN A 174 2.13 -17.64 -12.55
C ASN A 174 0.96 -18.37 -11.87
N LYS A 175 1.27 -19.22 -10.88
CA LYS A 175 0.25 -19.93 -10.11
C LYS A 175 -0.64 -18.96 -9.31
N TYR A 176 -0.09 -17.88 -8.77
CA TYR A 176 -0.84 -16.82 -8.11
C TYR A 176 -1.87 -16.19 -9.05
N LYS A 177 -1.44 -15.81 -10.28
CA LYS A 177 -2.32 -15.24 -11.29
C LYS A 177 -3.46 -16.20 -11.66
N ASP A 178 -3.16 -17.48 -11.87
CA ASP A 178 -4.16 -18.49 -12.21
C ASP A 178 -5.19 -18.69 -11.10
N LEU A 179 -4.74 -18.78 -9.84
CA LEU A 179 -5.62 -18.92 -8.68
C LEU A 179 -6.58 -17.74 -8.52
N ILE A 180 -6.09 -16.51 -8.69
CA ILE A 180 -6.94 -15.31 -8.65
C ILE A 180 -7.98 -15.32 -9.79
N LEU A 181 -7.59 -15.71 -11.00
CA LEU A 181 -8.50 -15.77 -12.13
C LEU A 181 -9.58 -16.84 -11.96
N ILE A 182 -9.23 -17.99 -11.37
CA ILE A 182 -10.20 -19.03 -11.01
C ILE A 182 -11.18 -18.50 -9.94
N ALA A 183 -10.67 -17.88 -8.89
CA ALA A 183 -11.49 -17.27 -7.84
C ALA A 183 -12.45 -16.22 -8.42
N LYS A 184 -11.96 -15.32 -9.29
CA LYS A 184 -12.81 -14.35 -10.00
C LYS A 184 -13.95 -15.03 -10.75
N LYS A 185 -13.68 -16.10 -11.51
CA LYS A 185 -14.72 -16.84 -12.23
C LYS A 185 -15.78 -17.46 -11.31
N ILE A 186 -15.39 -17.91 -10.11
CA ILE A 186 -16.31 -18.52 -9.15
C ILE A 186 -17.22 -17.46 -8.52
N PHE A 187 -16.65 -16.33 -8.09
CA PHE A 187 -17.42 -15.30 -7.38
C PHE A 187 -18.26 -14.39 -8.30
N TYR A 188 -17.90 -14.25 -9.57
CA TYR A 188 -18.64 -13.41 -10.54
C TYR A 188 -19.50 -14.19 -11.53
N ARG A 189 -19.67 -15.51 -11.33
CA ARG A 189 -20.72 -16.27 -12.02
C ARG A 189 -22.06 -16.01 -11.31
N LYS A 190 -22.68 -14.90 -11.65
CA LYS A 190 -24.11 -14.68 -11.51
C LYS A 190 -24.66 -14.24 -12.85
#